data_138206f8905e185699ef35db57daa74f
#
_entry.id   138206f8905e185699ef35db57daa74f
#
_cell.length_a   1.000
_cell.length_b   1.000
_cell.length_c   1.000
_cell.angle_alpha   90.00
_cell.angle_beta   90.00
_cell.angle_gamma   90.00
#
_symmetry.space_group_name_H-M   'P 1'
#
loop_
_entity.id
_entity.type
_entity.pdbx_description
1 polymer ?
#
loop_
_entity_poly.entity_id
_entity_poly.type
_entity_poly.pdbx_seq_one_letter_code
_entity_poly.pdbx_strand_id
1 'polypeptide(L)'
;GLTFIVACINFLNEASSGARLQWISTERFPVKSDDLIQSIKVLPLSADMKQIAHELIVAWPDPIPTCHRRFFADGRIILDLHFNDSTAVVKNLAGKIDAWCLDGFAPDRNPEIWEPTLFEAIAQKSHQETTFSTFTAARKVRDGLIRAGFEVKKVPGFAKKRERIEGKFTGNQTINPWTPTNSIHPKHSIAIVGAGLAGAWTAYAFARR
;
A
#
# COMPACT_ATOMS: atom_id res chain seq x y z
N GLY A 1 -4.28 -4.08 -8.21
CA GLY A 1 -5.73 -4.31 -8.29
C GLY A 1 -6.24 -5.41 -7.39
N LEU A 2 -6.02 -6.69 -7.72
CA LEU A 2 -6.64 -7.80 -6.98
C LEU A 2 -6.24 -7.84 -5.50
N THR A 3 -4.99 -7.64 -5.18
CA THR A 3 -4.47 -7.64 -3.79
C THR A 3 -5.17 -6.59 -2.94
N PHE A 4 -5.40 -5.40 -3.48
CA PHE A 4 -6.18 -4.34 -2.81
C PHE A 4 -7.62 -4.77 -2.56
N ILE A 5 -8.31 -5.33 -3.58
CA ILE A 5 -9.72 -5.77 -3.45
C ILE A 5 -9.85 -6.82 -2.34
N VAL A 6 -8.95 -7.82 -2.31
CA VAL A 6 -8.94 -8.85 -1.27
C VAL A 6 -8.69 -8.26 0.12
N ALA A 7 -7.74 -7.33 0.24
CA ALA A 7 -7.45 -6.66 1.49
C ALA A 7 -8.65 -5.84 2.00
N CYS A 8 -9.36 -5.15 1.11
CA CYS A 8 -10.59 -4.42 1.46
C CYS A 8 -11.65 -5.34 2.06
N ILE A 9 -11.92 -6.48 1.42
CA ILE A 9 -12.94 -7.42 1.90
C ILE A 9 -12.55 -8.00 3.26
N ASN A 10 -11.31 -8.46 3.41
CA ASN A 10 -10.84 -8.98 4.70
C ASN A 10 -10.94 -7.90 5.81
N PHE A 11 -10.50 -6.68 5.51
CA PHE A 11 -10.61 -5.58 6.45
C PHE A 11 -12.06 -5.28 6.85
N LEU A 12 -12.99 -5.24 5.89
CA LEU A 12 -14.40 -4.96 6.17
C LEU A 12 -15.06 -6.05 7.01
N ASN A 13 -14.64 -7.31 6.84
CA ASN A 13 -15.18 -8.45 7.57
C ASN A 13 -14.60 -8.61 8.98
N GLU A 14 -13.33 -8.25 9.20
CA GLU A 14 -12.61 -8.59 10.42
C GLU A 14 -12.33 -7.39 11.32
N ALA A 15 -12.22 -6.18 10.76
CA ALA A 15 -11.86 -5.00 11.52
C ALA A 15 -13.06 -4.37 12.23
N SER A 16 -12.82 -3.83 13.43
CA SER A 16 -13.83 -3.07 14.19
C SER A 16 -14.39 -1.90 13.38
N SER A 17 -15.60 -1.45 13.70
CA SER A 17 -16.30 -0.38 12.97
C SER A 17 -15.55 0.96 12.96
N GLY A 18 -14.74 1.24 13.99
CA GLY A 18 -13.92 2.44 14.08
C GLY A 18 -12.54 2.35 13.38
N ALA A 19 -12.15 1.17 12.94
CA ALA A 19 -10.86 0.98 12.28
C ALA A 19 -10.85 1.59 10.88
N ARG A 20 -9.66 2.02 10.45
CA ARG A 20 -9.40 2.53 9.11
C ARG A 20 -8.24 1.78 8.46
N LEU A 21 -8.37 1.49 7.18
CA LEU A 21 -7.30 0.94 6.35
C LEU A 21 -6.75 2.05 5.45
N GLN A 22 -5.47 2.33 5.55
CA GLN A 22 -4.77 3.12 4.54
C GLN A 22 -3.92 2.17 3.69
N TRP A 23 -4.27 2.05 2.43
CA TRP A 23 -3.53 1.27 1.44
C TRP A 23 -2.72 2.18 0.55
N ILE A 24 -1.40 2.00 0.53
CA ILE A 24 -0.49 2.74 -0.33
C ILE A 24 -0.02 1.81 -1.44
N SER A 25 -0.26 2.19 -2.66
CA SER A 25 0.15 1.44 -3.85
C SER A 25 1.09 2.27 -4.71
N THR A 26 2.13 1.65 -5.23
CA THR A 26 3.07 2.28 -6.17
C THR A 26 2.99 1.58 -7.52
N GLU A 27 2.91 2.34 -8.60
CA GLU A 27 2.90 1.82 -9.95
C GLU A 27 3.64 2.79 -10.89
N ARG A 28 4.71 2.32 -11.50
CA ARG A 28 5.49 3.15 -12.42
C ARG A 28 4.84 3.27 -13.79
N PHE A 29 4.11 2.25 -14.22
CA PHE A 29 3.46 2.16 -15.51
C PHE A 29 1.97 1.83 -15.33
N PRO A 30 1.16 2.80 -14.89
CA PRO A 30 -0.25 2.56 -14.61
C PRO A 30 -1.00 2.10 -15.86
N VAL A 31 -1.83 1.09 -15.68
CA VAL A 31 -2.70 0.60 -16.75
C VAL A 31 -3.79 1.64 -17.07
N LYS A 32 -4.23 1.68 -18.32
CA LYS A 32 -5.38 2.49 -18.71
C LYS A 32 -6.68 1.92 -18.12
N SER A 33 -7.69 2.76 -17.97
CA SER A 33 -9.00 2.35 -17.43
C SER A 33 -9.58 1.14 -18.17
N ASP A 34 -9.52 1.13 -19.50
CA ASP A 34 -10.05 0.03 -20.30
C ASP A 34 -9.32 -1.29 -20.03
N ASP A 35 -7.99 -1.25 -19.89
CA ASP A 35 -7.18 -2.44 -19.58
C ASP A 35 -7.49 -2.95 -18.16
N LEU A 36 -7.72 -2.04 -17.21
CA LEU A 36 -8.15 -2.39 -15.86
C LEU A 36 -9.51 -3.09 -15.88
N ILE A 37 -10.48 -2.54 -16.61
CA ILE A 37 -11.81 -3.13 -16.79
C ILE A 37 -11.71 -4.54 -17.36
N GLN A 38 -10.93 -4.74 -18.43
CA GLN A 38 -10.74 -6.05 -19.02
C GLN A 38 -10.07 -7.03 -18.06
N SER A 39 -9.06 -6.58 -17.33
CA SER A 39 -8.34 -7.40 -16.35
C SER A 39 -9.25 -7.87 -15.21
N ILE A 40 -10.15 -7.02 -14.73
CA ILE A 40 -11.09 -7.34 -13.65
C ILE A 40 -12.20 -8.29 -14.14
N LYS A 41 -12.69 -8.13 -15.36
CA LYS A 41 -13.78 -8.97 -15.91
C LYS A 41 -13.44 -10.46 -15.94
N VAL A 42 -12.19 -10.83 -16.11
CA VAL A 42 -11.77 -12.24 -16.19
C VAL A 42 -11.48 -12.88 -14.81
N LEU A 43 -11.54 -12.10 -13.74
CA LEU A 43 -11.28 -12.61 -12.40
C LEU A 43 -12.52 -13.27 -11.79
N PRO A 44 -12.37 -14.41 -11.09
CA PRO A 44 -13.48 -15.09 -10.40
C PRO A 44 -13.79 -14.39 -9.06
N LEU A 45 -14.38 -13.19 -9.14
CA LEU A 45 -14.69 -12.38 -7.97
C LEU A 45 -16.03 -12.75 -7.34
N SER A 46 -16.11 -12.78 -6.01
CA SER A 46 -17.37 -12.84 -5.25
C SER A 46 -18.20 -11.56 -5.45
N ALA A 47 -19.46 -11.55 -5.00
CA ALA A 47 -20.33 -10.38 -5.11
C ALA A 47 -19.72 -9.13 -4.46
N ASP A 48 -19.24 -9.27 -3.22
CA ASP A 48 -18.65 -8.17 -2.47
C ASP A 48 -17.35 -7.66 -3.12
N MET A 49 -16.51 -8.57 -3.64
CA MET A 49 -15.31 -8.20 -4.39
C MET A 49 -15.66 -7.45 -5.69
N LYS A 50 -16.75 -7.82 -6.37
CA LYS A 50 -17.22 -7.13 -7.58
C LYS A 50 -17.64 -5.69 -7.28
N GLN A 51 -18.26 -5.45 -6.12
CA GLN A 51 -18.62 -4.09 -5.72
C GLN A 51 -17.38 -3.21 -5.52
N ILE A 52 -16.41 -3.65 -4.73
CA ILE A 52 -15.13 -2.90 -4.54
C ILE A 52 -14.40 -2.73 -5.87
N ALA A 53 -14.40 -3.75 -6.72
CA ALA A 53 -13.79 -3.68 -8.05
C ALA A 53 -14.47 -2.63 -8.94
N HIS A 54 -15.80 -2.54 -8.90
CA HIS A 54 -16.57 -1.52 -9.63
C HIS A 54 -16.23 -0.11 -9.13
N GLU A 55 -16.22 0.10 -7.80
CA GLU A 55 -15.83 1.36 -7.20
C GLU A 55 -14.41 1.77 -7.60
N LEU A 56 -13.47 0.80 -7.63
CA LEU A 56 -12.09 1.03 -8.05
C LEU A 56 -12.01 1.46 -9.53
N ILE A 57 -12.78 0.82 -10.42
CA ILE A 57 -12.85 1.20 -11.84
C ILE A 57 -13.36 2.63 -11.99
N VAL A 58 -14.46 2.97 -11.33
CA VAL A 58 -15.06 4.32 -11.38
C VAL A 58 -14.11 5.38 -10.82
N ALA A 59 -13.36 5.02 -9.77
CA ALA A 59 -12.41 5.93 -9.13
C ALA A 59 -11.01 5.94 -9.78
N TRP A 60 -10.76 5.12 -10.82
CA TRP A 60 -9.44 5.00 -11.42
C TRP A 60 -8.99 6.32 -12.03
N PRO A 61 -7.82 6.84 -11.67
CA PRO A 61 -7.37 8.13 -12.14
C PRO A 61 -6.69 8.05 -13.52
N ASP A 62 -6.58 9.19 -14.18
CA ASP A 62 -5.70 9.33 -15.32
C ASP A 62 -4.23 9.04 -14.94
N PRO A 63 -3.40 8.55 -15.88
CA PRO A 63 -2.03 8.14 -15.62
C PRO A 63 -1.07 9.34 -15.44
N ILE A 64 -1.40 10.25 -14.53
CA ILE A 64 -0.59 11.42 -14.20
C ILE A 64 0.39 11.05 -13.09
N PRO A 65 1.71 11.31 -13.22
CA PRO A 65 2.71 11.00 -12.20
C PRO A 65 2.54 11.83 -10.92
N THR A 66 1.68 11.36 -10.03
CA THR A 66 1.39 11.98 -8.72
C THR A 66 0.80 10.94 -7.76
N CYS A 67 0.42 11.37 -6.57
CA CYS A 67 -0.40 10.60 -5.64
C CYS A 67 -1.89 10.89 -5.88
N HIS A 68 -2.65 9.84 -6.15
CA HIS A 68 -4.09 9.90 -6.34
C HIS A 68 -4.79 9.24 -5.16
N ARG A 69 -5.36 10.04 -4.25
CA ARG A 69 -6.13 9.53 -3.10
C ARG A 69 -7.56 9.22 -3.48
N ARG A 70 -8.04 8.06 -3.05
CA ARG A 70 -9.41 7.57 -3.24
C ARG A 70 -9.95 7.02 -1.92
N PHE A 71 -11.27 7.11 -1.76
CA PHE A 71 -11.96 6.69 -0.55
C PHE A 71 -13.02 5.64 -0.90
N PHE A 72 -13.10 4.58 -0.07
CA PHE A 72 -14.03 3.49 -0.19
C PHE A 72 -14.71 3.24 1.16
N ALA A 73 -15.86 2.56 1.14
CA ALA A 73 -16.58 2.17 2.36
C ALA A 73 -16.77 3.36 3.34
N ASP A 74 -17.37 4.45 2.86
CA ASP A 74 -17.63 5.68 3.63
C ASP A 74 -16.37 6.28 4.30
N GLY A 75 -15.22 6.13 3.65
CA GLY A 75 -13.95 6.67 4.13
C GLY A 75 -13.22 5.78 5.14
N ARG A 76 -13.72 4.58 5.42
CA ARG A 76 -12.99 3.60 6.24
C ARG A 76 -11.76 3.03 5.53
N ILE A 77 -11.76 3.05 4.19
CA ILE A 77 -10.63 2.60 3.38
C ILE A 77 -10.14 3.79 2.55
N ILE A 78 -8.85 4.07 2.67
CA ILE A 78 -8.15 5.12 1.93
C ILE A 78 -7.13 4.42 1.03
N LEU A 79 -7.23 4.66 -0.28
CA LEU A 79 -6.26 4.19 -1.27
C LEU A 79 -5.43 5.37 -1.77
N ASP A 80 -4.13 5.32 -1.53
CA ASP A 80 -3.14 6.24 -2.10
C ASP A 80 -2.41 5.55 -3.26
N LEU A 81 -2.77 5.90 -4.49
CA LEU A 81 -2.13 5.41 -5.71
C LEU A 81 -1.01 6.37 -6.11
N HIS A 82 0.23 5.95 -5.97
CA HIS A 82 1.40 6.70 -6.42
C HIS A 82 1.84 6.19 -7.79
N PHE A 83 1.62 6.98 -8.82
CA PHE A 83 2.14 6.69 -10.16
C PHE A 83 3.57 7.20 -10.28
N ASN A 84 4.50 6.44 -9.70
CA ASN A 84 5.92 6.79 -9.64
C ASN A 84 6.77 5.57 -9.28
N ASP A 85 8.09 5.75 -9.28
CA ASP A 85 9.05 4.76 -8.83
C ASP A 85 8.84 4.38 -7.36
N SER A 86 8.80 3.07 -7.07
CA SER A 86 8.49 2.55 -5.74
C SER A 86 9.51 2.98 -4.69
N THR A 87 10.80 2.98 -5.03
CA THR A 87 11.87 3.37 -4.08
C THR A 87 11.76 4.85 -3.73
N ALA A 88 11.49 5.69 -4.73
CA ALA A 88 11.31 7.12 -4.51
C ALA A 88 10.06 7.40 -3.64
N VAL A 89 8.96 6.71 -3.90
CA VAL A 89 7.73 6.83 -3.09
C VAL A 89 7.99 6.40 -1.66
N VAL A 90 8.51 5.17 -1.45
CA VAL A 90 8.73 4.62 -0.10
C VAL A 90 9.65 5.50 0.73
N LYS A 91 10.74 6.02 0.17
CA LYS A 91 11.64 6.95 0.89
C LYS A 91 10.91 8.20 1.43
N ASN A 92 9.91 8.69 0.68
CA ASN A 92 9.20 9.93 1.01
C ASN A 92 7.88 9.71 1.76
N LEU A 93 7.48 8.46 2.07
CA LEU A 93 6.30 8.21 2.89
C LEU A 93 6.45 8.87 4.28
N ALA A 94 5.36 9.45 4.75
CA ALA A 94 5.25 9.87 6.14
C ALA A 94 4.80 8.69 7.01
N GLY A 95 5.44 8.51 8.18
CA GLY A 95 5.05 7.47 9.13
C GLY A 95 5.61 6.08 8.83
N LYS A 96 5.09 5.11 9.57
CA LYS A 96 5.47 3.70 9.52
C LYS A 96 4.39 2.87 8.84
N ILE A 97 4.78 1.73 8.32
CA ILE A 97 3.91 0.79 7.61
C ILE A 97 3.76 -0.48 8.45
N ASP A 98 2.54 -0.96 8.60
CA ASP A 98 2.22 -2.16 9.38
C ASP A 98 2.43 -3.45 8.57
N ALA A 99 2.16 -3.41 7.25
CA ALA A 99 2.30 -4.57 6.37
C ALA A 99 2.76 -4.19 4.96
N TRP A 100 3.73 -4.94 4.44
CA TRP A 100 4.24 -4.80 3.09
C TRP A 100 3.74 -5.94 2.20
N CYS A 101 2.98 -5.62 1.17
CA CYS A 101 2.64 -6.54 0.07
C CYS A 101 3.60 -6.31 -1.08
N LEU A 102 4.68 -7.10 -1.17
CA LEU A 102 5.70 -6.96 -2.21
C LEU A 102 5.27 -7.74 -3.46
N ASP A 103 4.36 -7.15 -4.22
CA ASP A 103 3.71 -7.75 -5.40
C ASP A 103 4.19 -7.07 -6.69
N GLY A 104 5.48 -7.16 -6.95
CA GLY A 104 6.10 -6.69 -8.18
C GLY A 104 6.23 -7.81 -9.22
N PHE A 105 6.71 -7.49 -10.43
CA PHE A 105 7.07 -8.51 -11.41
C PHE A 105 8.20 -9.41 -10.89
N ALA A 106 8.27 -10.62 -11.44
CA ALA A 106 9.31 -11.58 -11.08
C ALA A 106 10.71 -10.94 -11.21
N PRO A 107 11.64 -11.22 -10.29
CA PRO A 107 12.97 -10.60 -10.27
C PRO A 107 13.76 -10.73 -11.57
N ASP A 108 13.51 -11.79 -12.33
CA ASP A 108 14.15 -12.03 -13.65
C ASP A 108 13.57 -11.11 -14.75
N ARG A 109 12.33 -10.62 -14.56
CA ARG A 109 11.65 -9.77 -15.55
C ARG A 109 11.78 -8.28 -15.24
N ASN A 110 11.87 -7.95 -13.97
CA ASN A 110 12.03 -6.56 -13.49
C ASN A 110 12.98 -6.54 -12.28
N PRO A 111 14.31 -6.64 -12.51
CA PRO A 111 15.29 -6.67 -11.43
C PRO A 111 15.37 -5.34 -10.66
N GLU A 112 14.99 -4.22 -11.29
CA GLU A 112 15.12 -2.88 -10.72
C GLU A 112 14.26 -2.69 -9.44
N ILE A 113 13.07 -3.30 -9.39
CA ILE A 113 12.19 -3.23 -8.22
C ILE A 113 12.70 -4.05 -7.02
N TRP A 114 13.73 -4.88 -7.20
CA TRP A 114 14.28 -5.76 -6.17
C TRP A 114 15.72 -5.37 -5.79
N GLU A 115 16.03 -4.09 -5.90
CA GLU A 115 17.33 -3.55 -5.54
C GLU A 115 17.48 -3.30 -4.02
N PRO A 116 18.71 -3.35 -3.47
CA PRO A 116 18.96 -3.11 -2.05
C PRO A 116 18.36 -1.80 -1.53
N THR A 117 18.37 -0.76 -2.34
CA THR A 117 17.85 0.57 -2.00
C THR A 117 16.35 0.58 -1.67
N LEU A 118 15.56 -0.31 -2.30
CA LEU A 118 14.14 -0.46 -1.94
C LEU A 118 14.02 -1.17 -0.58
N PHE A 119 14.76 -2.25 -0.34
CA PHE A 119 14.69 -2.97 0.94
C PHE A 119 15.14 -2.11 2.12
N GLU A 120 16.16 -1.26 1.94
CA GLU A 120 16.58 -0.28 2.93
C GLU A 120 15.47 0.76 3.22
N ALA A 121 14.82 1.27 2.17
CA ALA A 121 13.70 2.20 2.33
C ALA A 121 12.50 1.55 3.04
N ILE A 122 12.17 0.31 2.69
CA ILE A 122 11.15 -0.50 3.37
C ILE A 122 11.49 -0.67 4.85
N ALA A 123 12.73 -1.05 5.18
CA ALA A 123 13.18 -1.19 6.56
C ALA A 123 13.05 0.12 7.35
N GLN A 124 13.44 1.25 6.77
CA GLN A 124 13.31 2.57 7.39
C GLN A 124 11.85 2.96 7.69
N LYS A 125 10.90 2.45 6.92
CA LYS A 125 9.46 2.70 7.11
C LYS A 125 8.74 1.59 7.88
N SER A 126 9.46 0.58 8.37
CA SER A 126 8.94 -0.51 9.19
C SER A 126 9.10 -0.23 10.69
N HIS A 127 8.32 -0.88 11.52
CA HIS A 127 8.47 -1.00 12.97
C HIS A 127 8.54 -2.49 13.36
N GLN A 128 8.81 -2.83 14.62
CA GLN A 128 9.09 -4.21 15.05
C GLN A 128 7.97 -5.22 14.74
N GLU A 129 6.73 -4.77 14.64
CA GLU A 129 5.60 -5.65 14.30
C GLU A 129 5.22 -5.61 12.81
N THR A 130 5.96 -4.84 11.99
CA THR A 130 5.70 -4.78 10.55
C THR A 130 5.90 -6.13 9.90
N THR A 131 4.88 -6.61 9.20
CA THR A 131 4.92 -7.86 8.45
C THR A 131 5.21 -7.62 6.98
N PHE A 132 5.64 -8.65 6.27
CA PHE A 132 5.66 -8.64 4.80
C PHE A 132 5.23 -9.96 4.21
N SER A 133 4.74 -9.91 2.99
CA SER A 133 4.53 -11.08 2.15
C SER A 133 4.89 -10.79 0.69
N THR A 134 5.38 -11.81 -0.02
CA THR A 134 5.61 -11.75 -1.47
C THR A 134 5.42 -13.11 -2.09
N PHE A 135 5.01 -13.13 -3.35
CA PHE A 135 4.79 -14.36 -4.11
C PHE A 135 6.08 -15.09 -4.51
N THR A 136 7.23 -14.44 -4.41
CA THR A 136 8.52 -15.01 -4.85
C THR A 136 9.33 -15.52 -3.67
N ALA A 137 10.05 -16.63 -3.89
CA ALA A 137 11.06 -17.15 -2.97
C ALA A 137 12.49 -16.98 -3.53
N ALA A 138 12.66 -16.10 -4.52
CA ALA A 138 13.95 -15.84 -5.16
C ALA A 138 15.03 -15.46 -4.14
N ARG A 139 16.22 -16.03 -4.28
CA ARG A 139 17.32 -15.83 -3.34
C ARG A 139 17.69 -14.35 -3.17
N LYS A 140 17.76 -13.58 -4.27
CA LYS A 140 18.07 -12.14 -4.23
C LYS A 140 17.09 -11.37 -3.32
N VAL A 141 15.79 -11.66 -3.43
CA VAL A 141 14.75 -11.01 -2.62
C VAL A 141 14.86 -11.41 -1.15
N ARG A 142 14.97 -12.70 -0.88
CA ARG A 142 15.13 -13.23 0.47
C ARG A 142 16.36 -12.63 1.17
N ASP A 143 17.51 -12.70 0.52
CA ASP A 143 18.78 -12.24 1.09
C ASP A 143 18.77 -10.70 1.25
N GLY A 144 18.07 -9.96 0.37
CA GLY A 144 17.85 -8.53 0.47
C GLY A 144 17.03 -8.15 1.70
N LEU A 145 15.91 -8.82 1.94
CA LEU A 145 15.06 -8.61 3.10
C LEU A 145 15.77 -8.98 4.41
N ILE A 146 16.51 -10.10 4.45
CA ILE A 146 17.30 -10.47 5.63
C ILE A 146 18.34 -9.39 5.96
N ARG A 147 19.08 -8.90 4.96
CA ARG A 147 20.05 -7.81 5.18
C ARG A 147 19.40 -6.52 5.66
N ALA A 148 18.17 -6.27 5.24
CA ALA A 148 17.39 -5.11 5.68
C ALA A 148 16.79 -5.25 7.09
N GLY A 149 16.95 -6.40 7.76
CA GLY A 149 16.52 -6.63 9.14
C GLY A 149 15.18 -7.33 9.28
N PHE A 150 14.74 -8.05 8.25
CA PHE A 150 13.53 -8.89 8.32
C PHE A 150 13.87 -10.34 8.66
N GLU A 151 13.11 -10.94 9.55
CA GLU A 151 13.02 -12.40 9.67
C GLU A 151 12.23 -12.94 8.49
N VAL A 152 12.80 -13.89 7.75
CA VAL A 152 12.19 -14.40 6.51
C VAL A 152 11.90 -15.89 6.63
N LYS A 153 10.65 -16.29 6.38
CA LYS A 153 10.20 -17.68 6.39
C LYS A 153 9.74 -18.07 4.98
N LYS A 154 10.13 -19.26 4.55
CA LYS A 154 9.55 -19.91 3.39
C LYS A 154 8.29 -20.63 3.81
N VAL A 155 7.23 -20.44 3.03
CA VAL A 155 5.94 -21.09 3.24
C VAL A 155 5.42 -21.65 1.93
N PRO A 156 4.48 -22.61 1.95
CA PRO A 156 3.89 -23.13 0.73
C PRO A 156 3.35 -22.02 -0.16
N GLY A 157 3.67 -22.10 -1.45
CA GLY A 157 3.16 -21.17 -2.45
C GLY A 157 1.70 -21.44 -2.79
N PHE A 158 1.11 -20.57 -3.60
CA PHE A 158 -0.25 -20.72 -4.09
C PHE A 158 -0.26 -21.21 -5.55
N ALA A 159 -1.22 -22.05 -5.90
CA ALA A 159 -1.42 -22.65 -7.23
C ALA A 159 -0.16 -23.40 -7.74
N LYS A 160 0.45 -22.94 -8.84
CA LYS A 160 1.62 -23.58 -9.47
C LYS A 160 2.95 -23.26 -8.79
N LYS A 161 2.99 -22.36 -7.80
CA LYS A 161 4.22 -21.98 -7.12
C LYS A 161 4.46 -22.85 -5.90
N ARG A 162 5.66 -23.45 -5.82
CA ARG A 162 6.03 -24.34 -4.70
C ARG A 162 6.21 -23.57 -3.40
N GLU A 163 6.82 -22.39 -3.46
CA GLU A 163 7.19 -21.61 -2.29
C GLU A 163 6.94 -20.12 -2.52
N ARG A 164 6.60 -19.43 -1.45
CA ARG A 164 6.63 -17.98 -1.30
C ARG A 164 7.35 -17.63 0.00
N ILE A 165 7.66 -16.36 0.20
CA ILE A 165 8.23 -15.93 1.48
C ILE A 165 7.33 -14.89 2.15
N GLU A 166 7.35 -14.95 3.48
CA GLU A 166 6.72 -13.98 4.36
C GLU A 166 7.59 -13.80 5.60
N GLY A 167 7.29 -12.81 6.42
CA GLY A 167 7.99 -12.60 7.66
C GLY A 167 7.66 -11.28 8.32
N LYS A 168 8.52 -10.87 9.25
CA LYS A 168 8.35 -9.63 10.00
C LYS A 168 9.67 -8.90 10.17
N PHE A 169 9.58 -7.60 10.38
CA PHE A 169 10.72 -6.77 10.69
C PHE A 169 11.16 -6.97 12.15
N THR A 170 12.43 -7.26 12.34
CA THR A 170 13.05 -7.47 13.66
C THR A 170 14.25 -6.55 13.90
N GLY A 171 14.60 -5.73 12.89
CA GLY A 171 15.73 -4.82 12.97
C GLY A 171 15.52 -3.72 14.01
N ASN A 172 16.60 -3.34 14.69
CA ASN A 172 16.61 -2.16 15.54
C ASN A 172 16.63 -0.91 14.66
N GLN A 173 15.56 -0.11 14.74
CA GLN A 173 15.61 1.22 14.14
C GLN A 173 16.30 2.20 15.09
N THR A 174 17.31 2.88 14.61
CA THR A 174 17.69 4.18 15.17
C THR A 174 16.52 5.12 14.88
N ILE A 175 15.76 5.47 15.91
CA ILE A 175 14.72 6.48 15.83
C ILE A 175 15.45 7.78 15.48
N ASN A 176 15.31 8.23 14.24
CA ASN A 176 15.73 9.58 13.91
C ASN A 176 14.75 10.52 14.65
N PRO A 177 15.22 11.34 15.61
CA PRO A 177 14.33 12.20 16.40
C PRO A 177 13.57 13.23 15.56
N TRP A 178 14.00 13.44 14.32
CA TRP A 178 13.34 14.32 13.35
C TRP A 178 12.34 13.63 12.43
N THR A 179 12.12 12.32 12.56
CA THR A 179 11.01 11.67 11.87
C THR A 179 9.73 12.13 12.55
N PRO A 180 8.80 12.82 11.85
CA PRO A 180 7.52 13.17 12.44
C PRO A 180 6.88 11.88 12.93
N THR A 181 6.77 11.71 14.22
CA THR A 181 5.89 10.69 14.78
C THR A 181 4.49 11.11 14.36
N ASN A 182 3.86 10.35 13.47
CA ASN A 182 2.43 10.49 13.20
C ASN A 182 1.63 10.01 14.43
N SER A 183 1.91 10.59 15.59
CA SER A 183 0.91 10.67 16.62
C SER A 183 -0.16 11.61 16.04
N ILE A 184 -1.22 11.04 15.51
CA ILE A 184 -2.47 11.78 15.34
C ILE A 184 -2.81 12.21 16.74
N HIS A 185 -2.36 13.40 17.12
CA HIS A 185 -2.81 14.04 18.37
C HIS A 185 -4.30 14.30 18.14
N PRO A 186 -5.19 13.69 18.93
CA PRO A 186 -6.63 13.84 18.74
C PRO A 186 -7.15 15.27 19.02
N LYS A 187 -6.25 16.26 19.09
CA LYS A 187 -6.54 17.65 19.47
C LYS A 187 -5.96 18.70 18.52
N HIS A 188 -5.72 18.38 17.25
CA HIS A 188 -5.39 19.44 16.30
C HIS A 188 -6.67 20.13 15.84
N SER A 189 -6.85 21.39 16.29
CA SER A 189 -7.86 22.29 15.72
C SER A 189 -7.28 22.95 14.47
N ILE A 190 -7.95 22.81 13.34
CA ILE A 190 -7.57 23.46 12.10
C ILE A 190 -8.57 24.58 11.83
N ALA A 191 -8.08 25.82 11.78
CA ALA A 191 -8.87 26.95 11.36
C ALA A 191 -8.76 27.14 9.85
N ILE A 192 -9.89 27.16 9.14
CA ILE A 192 -9.94 27.45 7.69
C ILE A 192 -10.53 28.83 7.52
N VAL A 193 -9.71 29.76 7.01
CA VAL A 193 -10.14 31.13 6.74
C VAL A 193 -10.59 31.23 5.27
N GLY A 194 -11.87 31.47 5.09
CA GLY A 194 -12.50 31.60 3.78
C GLY A 194 -13.59 30.55 3.54
N ALA A 195 -14.81 31.01 3.27
CA ALA A 195 -15.98 30.16 2.98
C ALA A 195 -16.23 29.95 1.48
N GLY A 196 -15.29 30.32 0.64
CA GLY A 196 -15.34 30.06 -0.80
C GLY A 196 -15.10 28.56 -1.13
N LEU A 197 -15.18 28.23 -2.41
CA LEU A 197 -15.04 26.84 -2.89
C LEU A 197 -13.75 26.16 -2.39
N ALA A 198 -12.62 26.89 -2.40
CA ALA A 198 -11.33 26.37 -1.91
C ALA A 198 -11.36 26.06 -0.41
N GLY A 199 -11.94 26.95 0.42
CA GLY A 199 -12.09 26.74 1.85
C GLY A 199 -13.00 25.56 2.16
N ALA A 200 -14.13 25.42 1.46
CA ALA A 200 -15.05 24.30 1.59
C ALA A 200 -14.39 22.96 1.24
N TRP A 201 -13.63 22.89 0.15
CA TRP A 201 -12.86 21.71 -0.23
C TRP A 201 -11.77 21.36 0.78
N THR A 202 -11.09 22.37 1.32
CA THR A 202 -10.07 22.18 2.36
C THR A 202 -10.71 21.62 3.63
N ALA A 203 -11.84 22.17 4.10
CA ALA A 203 -12.58 21.66 5.25
C ALA A 203 -13.04 20.21 5.04
N TYR A 204 -13.60 19.92 3.88
CA TYR A 204 -14.01 18.56 3.52
C TYR A 204 -12.84 17.58 3.52
N ALA A 205 -11.69 17.96 2.97
CA ALA A 205 -10.51 17.12 2.94
C ALA A 205 -9.97 16.82 4.35
N PHE A 206 -9.98 17.79 5.27
CA PHE A 206 -9.57 17.58 6.65
C PHE A 206 -10.59 16.77 7.47
N ALA A 207 -11.89 16.98 7.24
CA ALA A 207 -12.94 16.23 7.94
C ALA A 207 -12.94 14.73 7.61
N ARG A 208 -12.31 14.33 6.48
CA ARG A 208 -12.21 12.93 6.03
C ARG A 208 -10.87 12.26 6.37
N ARG A 209 -10.00 12.91 7.09
CA ARG A 209 -8.72 12.36 7.60
C ARG A 209 -8.86 11.93 9.06
#